data_1decf416eddb9c85522e10e84e5074b3
#
_entry.id   1decf416eddb9c85522e10e84e5074b3
#
_cell.length_a   1.000
_cell.length_b   1.000
_cell.length_c   1.000
_cell.angle_alpha   90.00
_cell.angle_beta   90.00
_cell.angle_gamma   90.00
#
_symmetry.space_group_name_H-M   'P 1'
#
loop_
_entity.id
_entity.type
_entity.pdbx_description
1 polymer ?
#
loop_
_entity_poly.entity_id
_entity_poly.type
_entity_poly.pdbx_seq_one_letter_code
_entity_poly.pdbx_strand_id
1 'polypeptide(L)'
;MASNFWGSVHSEVVFFVNFNKHCPEPYNQGVSIKLPDHLQYQFQTSTTLLKEWLIESNELTRSILMNLKPGQELVPILEVVNPPHWEFGHLTWFHEFWVHRKGQVSNPSLLDNSDYLFNSSEIAHSDRWKIEMPSIERLLQYNFEVFQRTLELLEGTVDAETEYFVQLSIFHQDMHNEAFAYMWQTLGYKEPFQCFESSAPEKSLPLKYIEMPQQSFKAGSDRNSGFIFDNEKWSHTVELNNFAIANRAVTNGNYLEFIESNKNDSSNSNIQIPKYWKKEGSNWYQRFFDEWHPLSLDEHVRHVSYLEAKQYCDWRQLRLPTEHELSVLMSQAKSQWQISNLWEWASDPFMPFPGFSPDPYIDYSKPWFDGNYQVLKGWSLYTPKRLRRTTFRNFYAPHRYDHFCGFRTCLL
;
A
#
# COMPACT_ATOMS: atom_id res chain seq x y z
N MET A 1 -0.94 30.54 39.42
CA MET A 1 0.29 29.80 39.03
C MET A 1 -0.16 28.46 38.52
N ALA A 2 -0.26 28.33 37.19
CA ALA A 2 -0.60 27.11 36.49
C ALA A 2 0.58 26.81 35.58
N SER A 3 1.32 25.76 35.90
CA SER A 3 2.47 25.31 35.13
C SER A 3 1.98 24.38 33.99
N ASN A 4 2.23 24.80 32.78
CA ASN A 4 2.06 24.04 31.56
C ASN A 4 3.04 22.86 31.51
N PHE A 5 2.50 21.66 31.35
CA PHE A 5 3.23 20.47 30.85
C PHE A 5 2.63 20.10 29.50
N TRP A 6 3.23 20.59 28.43
CA TRP A 6 3.07 20.02 27.09
C TRP A 6 4.32 19.21 26.80
N GLY A 7 4.23 17.90 26.98
CA GLY A 7 5.21 16.97 26.45
C GLY A 7 5.09 16.93 24.94
N SER A 8 6.16 17.25 24.24
CA SER A 8 6.30 17.11 22.79
C SER A 8 6.24 15.63 22.41
N VAL A 9 5.10 15.20 21.85
CA VAL A 9 5.02 13.94 21.11
C VAL A 9 5.60 14.21 19.73
N HIS A 10 6.76 13.65 19.45
CA HIS A 10 7.32 13.63 18.10
C HIS A 10 6.46 12.71 17.25
N SER A 11 5.66 13.31 16.40
CA SER A 11 4.88 12.66 15.34
C SER A 11 5.77 12.41 14.13
N GLU A 12 6.03 11.18 13.82
CA GLU A 12 6.60 10.73 12.54
C GLU A 12 5.73 9.57 12.03
N VAL A 13 5.22 9.65 10.90
CA VAL A 13 5.42 9.61 9.50
C VAL A 13 4.51 8.58 8.79
N VAL A 14 4.02 8.93 7.73
CA VAL A 14 2.93 8.54 6.84
C VAL A 14 3.39 7.74 5.64
N PHE A 15 2.63 6.77 5.18
CA PHE A 15 2.74 6.18 3.85
C PHE A 15 1.84 6.85 2.79
N PHE A 16 1.73 8.08 2.83
CA PHE A 16 1.86 8.97 1.71
C PHE A 16 3.19 9.65 1.93
N VAL A 17 4.23 9.03 1.40
CA VAL A 17 5.57 9.56 1.26
C VAL A 17 5.85 10.76 2.15
N ASN A 18 6.24 10.53 3.40
CA ASN A 18 6.77 11.57 4.25
C ASN A 18 8.27 11.71 4.01
N PHE A 19 8.62 12.63 3.13
CA PHE A 19 9.99 12.95 2.74
C PHE A 19 10.62 14.04 3.62
N ASN A 20 10.60 13.89 4.92
CA ASN A 20 11.19 14.91 5.79
C ASN A 20 12.47 14.49 6.52
N LYS A 21 13.24 13.53 6.04
CA LYS A 21 14.51 13.21 6.71
C LYS A 21 15.77 13.20 5.85
N HIS A 22 15.70 13.18 4.56
CA HIS A 22 16.89 13.48 3.73
C HIS A 22 16.38 14.04 2.43
N CYS A 23 16.55 15.34 2.23
CA CYS A 23 16.63 15.85 0.88
C CYS A 23 17.79 15.12 0.22
N PRO A 24 17.57 14.11 -0.66
CA PRO A 24 18.62 13.74 -1.58
C PRO A 24 18.88 15.00 -2.40
N GLU A 25 20.08 15.18 -2.86
CA GLU A 25 20.42 16.28 -3.77
C GLU A 25 19.29 16.42 -4.80
N PRO A 26 18.81 17.63 -5.07
CA PRO A 26 17.70 17.82 -6.00
C PRO A 26 18.02 17.06 -7.28
N TYR A 27 17.00 16.43 -7.90
CA TYR A 27 17.11 15.80 -9.21
C TYR A 27 17.68 16.83 -10.18
N ASN A 28 18.98 17.02 -10.14
CA ASN A 28 19.65 18.15 -10.74
C ASN A 28 20.56 17.70 -11.85
N GLN A 29 20.33 18.34 -12.98
CA GLN A 29 21.22 18.55 -14.09
C GLN A 29 21.37 17.41 -15.09
N GLY A 30 20.60 17.48 -16.19
CA GLY A 30 21.06 17.13 -17.54
C GLY A 30 21.57 15.71 -17.81
N VAL A 31 21.48 14.83 -16.83
CA VAL A 31 21.84 13.42 -16.99
C VAL A 31 20.58 12.70 -17.48
N SER A 32 20.61 12.25 -18.73
CA SER A 32 19.64 11.26 -19.22
C SER A 32 19.63 10.10 -18.22
N ILE A 33 18.49 9.87 -17.56
CA ILE A 33 18.31 8.71 -16.68
C ILE A 33 18.34 7.50 -17.61
N LYS A 34 19.52 6.89 -17.76
CA LYS A 34 19.60 5.59 -18.42
C LYS A 34 19.03 4.54 -17.48
N LEU A 35 18.06 3.79 -17.97
CA LEU A 35 17.69 2.55 -17.28
C LEU A 35 18.95 1.73 -17.04
N PRO A 36 19.15 1.21 -15.81
CA PRO A 36 20.19 0.23 -15.57
C PRO A 36 20.09 -0.89 -16.61
N ASP A 37 21.22 -1.37 -17.12
CA ASP A 37 21.28 -2.39 -18.19
C ASP A 37 20.40 -3.62 -17.90
N HIS A 38 20.20 -3.95 -16.63
CA HIS A 38 19.36 -5.06 -16.22
C HIS A 38 17.85 -4.79 -16.40
N LEU A 39 17.41 -3.52 -16.53
CA LEU A 39 16.01 -3.18 -16.80
C LEU A 39 15.67 -3.32 -18.28
N GLN A 40 16.62 -3.35 -19.19
CA GLN A 40 16.41 -3.47 -20.63
C GLN A 40 15.83 -4.83 -21.07
N TYR A 41 15.86 -5.84 -20.20
CA TYR A 41 15.44 -7.22 -20.54
C TYR A 41 14.08 -7.63 -19.97
N GLN A 42 13.36 -6.73 -19.26
CA GLN A 42 12.19 -7.10 -18.46
C GLN A 42 10.84 -6.90 -19.12
N PHE A 43 10.80 -6.19 -20.26
CA PHE A 43 9.56 -5.62 -20.75
C PHE A 43 9.13 -6.32 -22.04
N GLN A 44 7.97 -6.94 -22.00
CA GLN A 44 7.26 -7.50 -23.15
C GLN A 44 5.74 -7.36 -22.96
N THR A 45 5.32 -6.29 -22.27
CA THR A 45 3.88 -6.01 -22.14
C THR A 45 3.40 -5.35 -23.43
N SER A 46 2.38 -5.94 -24.06
CA SER A 46 1.86 -5.35 -25.29
C SER A 46 1.33 -3.94 -25.06
N THR A 47 1.52 -3.04 -26.03
CA THR A 47 0.98 -1.68 -25.96
C THR A 47 -0.55 -1.67 -25.81
N THR A 48 -1.24 -2.67 -26.36
CA THR A 48 -2.69 -2.86 -26.16
C THR A 48 -3.02 -3.05 -24.69
N LEU A 49 -2.32 -3.95 -24.01
CA LEU A 49 -2.54 -4.22 -22.59
C LEU A 49 -2.16 -3.02 -21.71
N LEU A 50 -1.10 -2.31 -22.05
CA LEU A 50 -0.72 -1.06 -21.38
C LEU A 50 -1.82 0.01 -21.51
N LYS A 51 -2.42 0.16 -22.67
CA LYS A 51 -3.55 1.06 -22.88
C LYS A 51 -4.76 0.67 -22.04
N GLU A 52 -5.11 -0.61 -22.01
CA GLU A 52 -6.22 -1.12 -21.20
C GLU A 52 -5.99 -0.79 -19.72
N TRP A 53 -4.82 -1.10 -19.18
CA TRP A 53 -4.48 -0.80 -17.78
C TRP A 53 -4.47 0.70 -17.48
N LEU A 54 -3.91 1.48 -18.38
CA LEU A 54 -3.85 2.93 -18.27
C LEU A 54 -5.25 3.55 -18.21
N ILE A 55 -6.14 3.13 -19.12
CA ILE A 55 -7.53 3.60 -19.18
C ILE A 55 -8.25 3.20 -17.88
N GLU A 56 -8.21 1.92 -17.50
CA GLU A 56 -8.88 1.41 -16.31
C GLU A 56 -8.44 2.17 -15.05
N SER A 57 -7.12 2.31 -14.83
CA SER A 57 -6.61 2.98 -13.63
C SER A 57 -6.97 4.46 -13.58
N ASN A 58 -6.86 5.17 -14.72
CA ASN A 58 -7.16 6.59 -14.78
C ASN A 58 -8.67 6.89 -14.66
N GLU A 59 -9.52 6.09 -15.30
CA GLU A 59 -10.98 6.23 -15.17
C GLU A 59 -11.43 6.02 -13.74
N LEU A 60 -10.82 5.04 -13.04
CA LEU A 60 -11.08 4.80 -11.63
C LEU A 60 -10.74 6.03 -10.79
N THR A 61 -9.53 6.57 -10.92
CA THR A 61 -9.10 7.79 -10.20
C THR A 61 -10.05 8.96 -10.49
N ARG A 62 -10.38 9.18 -11.75
CA ARG A 62 -11.32 10.25 -12.15
C ARG A 62 -12.70 10.05 -11.54
N SER A 63 -13.21 8.81 -11.53
CA SER A 63 -14.52 8.50 -10.94
C SER A 63 -14.55 8.78 -9.45
N ILE A 64 -13.49 8.47 -8.72
CA ILE A 64 -13.36 8.77 -7.29
C ILE A 64 -13.50 10.29 -7.05
N LEU A 65 -12.75 11.08 -7.83
CA LEU A 65 -12.76 12.53 -7.70
C LEU A 65 -14.13 13.15 -8.06
N MET A 66 -14.73 12.69 -9.16
CA MET A 66 -16.01 13.21 -9.66
C MET A 66 -17.21 12.83 -8.79
N ASN A 67 -17.09 11.80 -7.97
CA ASN A 67 -18.12 11.35 -7.04
C ASN A 67 -18.01 11.97 -5.64
N LEU A 68 -17.05 12.86 -5.41
CA LEU A 68 -16.99 13.64 -4.17
C LEU A 68 -18.24 14.49 -4.01
N LYS A 69 -18.85 14.42 -2.83
CA LYS A 69 -19.94 15.32 -2.47
C LYS A 69 -19.37 16.68 -2.07
N PRO A 70 -20.13 17.78 -2.23
CA PRO A 70 -19.69 19.09 -1.77
C PRO A 70 -19.20 19.06 -0.32
N GLY A 71 -18.00 19.55 -0.07
CA GLY A 71 -17.33 19.58 1.23
C GLY A 71 -16.47 18.35 1.55
N GLN A 72 -16.59 17.26 0.80
CA GLN A 72 -15.74 16.07 1.01
C GLN A 72 -14.30 16.27 0.51
N GLU A 73 -14.07 17.26 -0.31
CA GLU A 73 -12.71 17.68 -0.71
C GLU A 73 -11.95 18.34 0.45
N LEU A 74 -12.66 18.85 1.45
CA LEU A 74 -12.10 19.51 2.63
C LEU A 74 -11.84 18.48 3.74
N VAL A 75 -10.83 17.66 3.56
CA VAL A 75 -10.46 16.62 4.54
C VAL A 75 -9.66 17.19 5.69
N PRO A 76 -9.76 16.64 6.92
CA PRO A 76 -8.92 17.05 8.04
C PRO A 76 -7.46 16.68 7.81
N ILE A 77 -6.55 17.41 8.46
CA ILE A 77 -5.13 17.05 8.47
C ILE A 77 -4.96 15.81 9.34
N LEU A 78 -4.85 14.67 8.69
CA LEU A 78 -4.58 13.38 9.33
C LEU A 78 -3.37 12.75 8.67
N GLU A 79 -2.60 12.05 9.48
CA GLU A 79 -1.38 11.37 9.03
C GLU A 79 -1.59 10.46 7.80
N VAL A 80 -2.75 9.85 7.68
CA VAL A 80 -3.07 8.81 6.70
C VAL A 80 -4.00 9.29 5.58
N VAL A 81 -4.16 10.60 5.44
CA VAL A 81 -5.07 11.23 4.46
C VAL A 81 -4.34 12.31 3.70
N ASN A 82 -4.65 12.49 2.44
CA ASN A 82 -4.27 13.65 1.62
C ASN A 82 -5.51 14.41 1.16
N PRO A 83 -5.39 15.71 0.85
CA PRO A 83 -6.46 16.41 0.12
C PRO A 83 -6.73 15.71 -1.22
N PRO A 84 -7.96 15.32 -1.55
CA PRO A 84 -8.26 14.55 -2.77
C PRO A 84 -7.82 15.24 -4.06
N HIS A 85 -7.94 16.56 -4.15
CA HIS A 85 -7.48 17.33 -5.30
C HIS A 85 -5.96 17.32 -5.43
N TRP A 86 -5.24 17.38 -4.31
CA TRP A 86 -3.79 17.26 -4.30
C TRP A 86 -3.35 15.87 -4.76
N GLU A 87 -3.99 14.83 -4.25
CA GLU A 87 -3.71 13.44 -4.61
C GLU A 87 -3.91 13.21 -6.12
N PHE A 88 -5.01 13.71 -6.68
CA PHE A 88 -5.27 13.62 -8.11
C PHE A 88 -4.23 14.37 -8.96
N GLY A 89 -3.86 15.57 -8.52
CA GLY A 89 -2.81 16.36 -9.18
C GLY A 89 -1.45 15.66 -9.11
N HIS A 90 -1.10 15.08 -7.95
CA HIS A 90 0.12 14.32 -7.75
C HIS A 90 0.21 13.09 -8.68
N LEU A 91 -0.86 12.34 -8.84
CA LEU A 91 -0.91 11.20 -9.76
C LEU A 91 -0.68 11.63 -11.21
N THR A 92 -1.30 12.72 -11.62
CA THR A 92 -1.13 13.27 -12.97
C THR A 92 0.30 13.78 -13.17
N TRP A 93 0.83 14.51 -12.19
CA TRP A 93 2.21 15.01 -12.20
C TRP A 93 3.23 13.86 -12.27
N PHE A 94 3.05 12.81 -11.44
CA PHE A 94 3.95 11.67 -11.42
C PHE A 94 4.00 10.98 -12.80
N HIS A 95 2.84 10.80 -13.43
CA HIS A 95 2.74 10.23 -14.76
C HIS A 95 3.46 11.11 -15.80
N GLU A 96 3.19 12.42 -15.82
CA GLU A 96 3.88 13.35 -16.72
C GLU A 96 5.38 13.35 -16.48
N PHE A 97 5.80 13.47 -15.22
CA PHE A 97 7.20 13.56 -14.83
C PHE A 97 8.02 12.36 -15.32
N TRP A 98 7.53 11.16 -15.10
CA TRP A 98 8.28 9.96 -15.48
C TRP A 98 8.12 9.61 -16.96
N VAL A 99 6.92 9.66 -17.53
CA VAL A 99 6.66 9.21 -18.91
C VAL A 99 7.10 10.26 -19.94
N HIS A 100 6.68 11.52 -19.74
CA HIS A 100 6.88 12.56 -20.78
C HIS A 100 8.10 13.45 -20.52
N ARG A 101 8.41 13.69 -19.24
CA ARG A 101 9.54 14.53 -18.86
C ARG A 101 10.80 13.72 -18.55
N LYS A 102 10.73 12.37 -18.60
CA LYS A 102 11.87 11.47 -18.37
C LYS A 102 12.58 11.70 -17.05
N GLY A 103 11.83 11.99 -15.99
CA GLY A 103 12.38 12.27 -14.65
C GLY A 103 13.19 13.58 -14.55
N GLN A 104 13.03 14.52 -15.49
CA GLN A 104 13.82 15.75 -15.54
C GLN A 104 12.97 16.99 -15.27
N VAL A 105 13.27 17.69 -14.20
CA VAL A 105 12.63 18.98 -13.86
C VAL A 105 12.85 20.05 -14.95
N SER A 106 13.97 20.00 -15.67
CA SER A 106 14.27 20.92 -16.78
C SER A 106 13.33 20.81 -17.96
N ASN A 107 12.67 19.67 -18.13
CA ASN A 107 11.70 19.50 -19.20
C ASN A 107 10.37 20.17 -18.81
N PRO A 108 9.75 20.96 -19.71
CA PRO A 108 8.56 21.73 -19.37
C PRO A 108 7.37 20.83 -19.06
N SER A 109 6.61 21.22 -18.04
CA SER A 109 5.33 20.61 -17.70
C SER A 109 4.17 21.27 -18.45
N LEU A 110 3.07 20.52 -18.60
CA LEU A 110 1.78 21.03 -19.10
C LEU A 110 1.01 21.88 -18.11
N LEU A 111 1.43 21.82 -16.84
CA LEU A 111 0.88 22.64 -15.77
C LEU A 111 1.98 23.45 -15.12
N ASP A 112 1.83 24.77 -15.12
CA ASP A 112 2.78 25.68 -14.47
C ASP A 112 2.95 25.32 -12.99
N ASN A 113 4.19 25.39 -12.51
CA ASN A 113 4.58 25.09 -11.13
C ASN A 113 4.20 23.67 -10.65
N SER A 114 3.95 22.72 -11.54
CA SER A 114 3.51 21.38 -11.17
C SER A 114 4.47 20.66 -10.20
N ASP A 115 5.78 20.84 -10.36
CA ASP A 115 6.78 20.27 -9.46
C ASP A 115 6.64 20.84 -8.04
N TYR A 116 6.47 22.15 -7.91
CA TYR A 116 6.21 22.80 -6.63
C TYR A 116 4.88 22.37 -6.00
N LEU A 117 3.85 22.11 -6.82
CA LEU A 117 2.52 21.75 -6.33
C LEU A 117 2.41 20.28 -5.91
N PHE A 118 3.08 19.38 -6.64
CA PHE A 118 2.76 17.96 -6.56
C PHE A 118 3.94 17.02 -6.31
N ASN A 119 5.18 17.52 -6.27
CA ASN A 119 6.31 16.67 -5.92
C ASN A 119 6.28 16.33 -4.43
N SER A 120 5.81 15.13 -4.11
CA SER A 120 5.70 14.65 -2.73
C SER A 120 7.04 14.54 -2.00
N SER A 121 8.15 14.49 -2.73
CA SER A 121 9.51 14.48 -2.16
C SER A 121 9.96 15.85 -1.65
N GLU A 122 9.33 16.95 -2.10
CA GLU A 122 9.71 18.31 -1.75
C GLU A 122 8.68 19.01 -0.85
N ILE A 123 7.43 18.52 -0.86
CA ILE A 123 6.33 19.14 -0.13
C ILE A 123 6.04 18.34 1.14
N ALA A 124 6.22 18.97 2.30
CA ALA A 124 5.83 18.38 3.56
C ALA A 124 4.34 18.02 3.57
N HIS A 125 3.99 16.88 4.16
CA HIS A 125 2.61 16.40 4.18
C HIS A 125 1.62 17.47 4.67
N SER A 126 1.88 18.12 5.79
CA SER A 126 1.00 19.15 6.36
C SER A 126 0.85 20.41 5.51
N ASP A 127 1.77 20.64 4.55
CA ASP A 127 1.73 21.81 3.68
C ASP A 127 0.80 21.63 2.49
N ARG A 128 0.43 20.37 2.15
CA ARG A 128 -0.53 20.03 1.09
C ARG A 128 -1.91 20.66 1.28
N TRP A 129 -2.29 21.00 2.53
CA TRP A 129 -3.53 21.74 2.85
C TRP A 129 -3.42 23.25 2.70
N LYS A 130 -2.19 23.78 2.58
CA LYS A 130 -1.90 25.23 2.53
C LYS A 130 -1.63 25.73 1.12
N ILE A 131 -1.37 24.80 0.20
CA ILE A 131 -1.07 25.14 -1.19
C ILE A 131 -2.34 25.64 -1.87
N GLU A 132 -2.24 26.75 -2.59
CA GLU A 132 -3.29 27.23 -3.49
C GLU A 132 -3.37 26.28 -4.69
N MET A 133 -4.39 25.43 -4.69
CA MET A 133 -4.58 24.42 -5.72
C MET A 133 -5.18 25.02 -6.99
N PRO A 134 -4.79 24.55 -8.19
CA PRO A 134 -5.52 24.83 -9.42
C PRO A 134 -6.99 24.40 -9.29
N SER A 135 -7.88 25.04 -10.07
CA SER A 135 -9.29 24.63 -10.08
C SER A 135 -9.42 23.16 -10.53
N ILE A 136 -10.52 22.52 -10.11
CA ILE A 136 -10.78 21.12 -10.49
C ILE A 136 -10.86 20.94 -12.00
N GLU A 137 -11.40 21.92 -12.72
CA GLU A 137 -11.46 21.91 -14.18
C GLU A 137 -10.05 21.94 -14.79
N ARG A 138 -9.13 22.75 -14.21
CA ARG A 138 -7.74 22.79 -14.69
C ARG A 138 -7.00 21.49 -14.38
N LEU A 139 -7.24 20.87 -13.23
CA LEU A 139 -6.67 19.55 -12.88
C LEU A 139 -7.20 18.46 -13.81
N LEU A 140 -8.48 18.45 -14.11
CA LEU A 140 -9.09 17.51 -15.05
C LEU A 140 -8.56 17.70 -16.46
N GLN A 141 -8.35 18.94 -16.89
CA GLN A 141 -7.75 19.26 -18.20
C GLN A 141 -6.29 18.81 -18.26
N TYR A 142 -5.51 19.06 -17.21
CA TYR A 142 -4.13 18.61 -17.09
C TYR A 142 -4.03 17.07 -17.19
N ASN A 143 -4.87 16.38 -16.42
CA ASN A 143 -4.94 14.92 -16.47
C ASN A 143 -5.29 14.42 -17.88
N PHE A 144 -6.29 15.04 -18.53
CA PHE A 144 -6.69 14.67 -19.88
C PHE A 144 -5.54 14.84 -20.87
N GLU A 145 -4.83 15.96 -20.83
CA GLU A 145 -3.69 16.25 -21.74
C GLU A 145 -2.55 15.24 -21.57
N VAL A 146 -2.13 14.96 -20.34
CA VAL A 146 -1.09 13.97 -20.01
C VAL A 146 -1.50 12.58 -20.48
N PHE A 147 -2.73 12.20 -20.20
CA PHE A 147 -3.27 10.90 -20.52
C PHE A 147 -3.38 10.67 -22.04
N GLN A 148 -3.92 11.65 -22.80
CA GLN A 148 -4.02 11.55 -24.26
C GLN A 148 -2.64 11.42 -24.91
N ARG A 149 -1.64 12.18 -24.47
CA ARG A 149 -0.26 12.05 -24.95
C ARG A 149 0.31 10.66 -24.71
N THR A 150 -0.02 10.03 -23.59
CA THR A 150 0.44 8.65 -23.33
C THR A 150 -0.27 7.64 -24.23
N LEU A 151 -1.55 7.81 -24.47
CA LEU A 151 -2.29 6.96 -25.43
C LEU A 151 -1.71 7.08 -26.84
N GLU A 152 -1.44 8.30 -27.31
CA GLU A 152 -0.79 8.56 -28.59
C GLU A 152 0.60 7.92 -28.67
N LEU A 153 1.40 8.03 -27.60
CA LEU A 153 2.72 7.38 -27.51
C LEU A 153 2.62 5.86 -27.66
N LEU A 154 1.58 5.26 -27.10
CA LEU A 154 1.32 3.82 -27.16
C LEU A 154 0.67 3.36 -28.49
N GLU A 155 0.33 4.25 -29.43
CA GLU A 155 -0.09 3.85 -30.80
C GLU A 155 1.07 3.28 -31.62
N GLY A 156 2.31 3.68 -31.30
CA GLY A 156 3.52 3.23 -31.96
C GLY A 156 4.24 2.10 -31.24
N THR A 157 5.44 1.83 -31.73
CA THR A 157 6.40 0.97 -31.00
C THR A 157 7.08 1.82 -29.93
N VAL A 158 7.05 1.36 -28.70
CA VAL A 158 7.74 1.99 -27.57
C VAL A 158 9.04 1.27 -27.25
N ASP A 159 10.04 2.02 -26.81
CA ASP A 159 11.27 1.44 -26.30
C ASP A 159 11.09 0.93 -24.85
N ALA A 160 12.05 0.17 -24.37
CA ALA A 160 12.01 -0.44 -23.04
C ALA A 160 11.95 0.60 -21.91
N GLU A 161 12.56 1.78 -22.11
CA GLU A 161 12.52 2.86 -21.13
C GLU A 161 11.10 3.44 -21.00
N THR A 162 10.49 3.72 -22.12
CA THR A 162 9.10 4.22 -22.18
C THR A 162 8.13 3.19 -21.60
N GLU A 163 8.27 1.91 -21.98
CA GLU A 163 7.46 0.82 -21.42
C GLU A 163 7.58 0.76 -19.90
N TYR A 164 8.82 0.86 -19.37
CA TYR A 164 9.08 0.87 -17.95
C TYR A 164 8.34 2.01 -17.22
N PHE A 165 8.52 3.26 -17.68
CA PHE A 165 7.91 4.41 -17.01
C PHE A 165 6.38 4.44 -17.15
N VAL A 166 5.82 3.94 -18.23
CA VAL A 166 4.37 3.77 -18.36
C VAL A 166 3.86 2.76 -17.32
N GLN A 167 4.51 1.60 -17.19
CA GLN A 167 4.11 0.61 -16.18
C GLN A 167 4.31 1.13 -14.76
N LEU A 168 5.43 1.80 -14.47
CA LEU A 168 5.68 2.44 -13.17
C LEU A 168 4.53 3.40 -12.82
N SER A 169 4.11 4.24 -13.77
CA SER A 169 3.06 5.23 -13.55
C SER A 169 1.69 4.60 -13.36
N ILE A 170 1.37 3.54 -14.11
CA ILE A 170 0.12 2.79 -13.94
C ILE A 170 0.08 2.13 -12.54
N PHE A 171 1.15 1.45 -12.15
CA PHE A 171 1.20 0.76 -10.86
C PHE A 171 1.23 1.73 -9.69
N HIS A 172 1.88 2.87 -9.83
CA HIS A 172 1.81 3.96 -8.86
C HIS A 172 0.37 4.48 -8.71
N GLN A 173 -0.34 4.71 -9.82
CA GLN A 173 -1.74 5.12 -9.80
C GLN A 173 -2.65 4.06 -9.17
N ASP A 174 -2.40 2.78 -9.41
CA ASP A 174 -3.13 1.67 -8.79
C ASP A 174 -2.97 1.64 -7.26
N MET A 175 -1.75 1.86 -6.77
CA MET A 175 -1.51 1.95 -5.32
C MET A 175 -2.24 3.14 -4.69
N HIS A 176 -2.32 4.27 -5.38
CA HIS A 176 -3.07 5.43 -4.92
C HIS A 176 -4.59 5.24 -5.05
N ASN A 177 -5.08 4.49 -6.04
CA ASN A 177 -6.48 4.11 -6.10
C ASN A 177 -6.88 3.24 -4.88
N GLU A 178 -6.02 2.29 -4.49
CA GLU A 178 -6.21 1.56 -3.23
C GLU A 178 -6.11 2.48 -2.02
N ALA A 179 -5.21 3.47 -2.05
CA ALA A 179 -5.07 4.46 -1.00
C ALA A 179 -6.36 5.29 -0.80
N PHE A 180 -7.04 5.68 -1.86
CA PHE A 180 -8.35 6.32 -1.74
C PHE A 180 -9.36 5.45 -0.99
N ALA A 181 -9.34 4.13 -1.18
CA ALA A 181 -10.24 3.25 -0.45
C ALA A 181 -9.99 3.31 1.07
N TYR A 182 -8.75 3.19 1.53
CA TYR A 182 -8.50 3.28 2.97
C TYR A 182 -8.56 4.71 3.53
N MET A 183 -8.35 5.74 2.72
CA MET A 183 -8.65 7.12 3.11
C MET A 183 -10.15 7.32 3.35
N TRP A 184 -11.02 6.84 2.44
CA TRP A 184 -12.48 6.91 2.61
C TRP A 184 -12.96 6.08 3.79
N GLN A 185 -12.35 4.89 4.01
CA GLN A 185 -12.57 4.11 5.23
C GLN A 185 -12.24 4.92 6.48
N THR A 186 -11.11 5.64 6.48
CA THR A 186 -10.68 6.46 7.61
C THR A 186 -11.66 7.62 7.86
N LEU A 187 -12.04 8.32 6.81
CA LEU A 187 -12.94 9.47 6.87
C LEU A 187 -14.41 9.10 7.12
N GLY A 188 -14.79 7.83 6.95
CA GLY A 188 -16.19 7.39 7.01
C GLY A 188 -16.99 7.91 5.84
N TYR A 189 -16.36 8.01 4.67
CA TYR A 189 -17.05 8.30 3.43
C TYR A 189 -17.61 7.02 2.82
N LYS A 190 -18.52 7.15 1.86
CA LYS A 190 -19.02 6.01 1.10
C LYS A 190 -17.88 5.33 0.34
N GLU A 191 -17.98 4.02 0.16
CA GLU A 191 -17.03 3.28 -0.66
C GLU A 191 -16.77 3.97 -1.99
N PRO A 192 -15.50 4.25 -2.37
CA PRO A 192 -15.18 5.08 -3.53
C PRO A 192 -15.44 4.38 -4.86
N PHE A 193 -15.31 3.06 -4.88
CA PHE A 193 -15.54 2.18 -6.03
C PHE A 193 -15.77 0.75 -5.56
N GLN A 194 -16.39 -0.05 -6.41
CA GLN A 194 -16.60 -1.46 -6.10
C GLN A 194 -15.25 -2.19 -6.01
N CYS A 195 -15.04 -2.93 -4.94
CA CYS A 195 -13.83 -3.72 -4.77
C CYS A 195 -13.66 -4.77 -5.89
N PHE A 196 -12.42 -5.14 -6.20
CA PHE A 196 -12.09 -6.08 -7.28
C PHE A 196 -12.46 -7.54 -6.99
N GLU A 197 -12.77 -7.86 -5.74
CA GLU A 197 -13.23 -9.19 -5.32
C GLU A 197 -14.59 -9.06 -4.67
N SER A 198 -15.36 -10.16 -4.64
CA SER A 198 -16.63 -10.17 -3.92
C SER A 198 -16.39 -9.87 -2.44
N SER A 199 -17.04 -8.84 -1.93
CA SER A 199 -17.05 -8.50 -0.51
C SER A 199 -17.99 -9.41 0.30
N ALA A 200 -18.69 -10.36 -0.35
CA ALA A 200 -19.50 -11.33 0.36
C ALA A 200 -18.62 -12.08 1.35
N PRO A 201 -18.95 -12.09 2.64
CA PRO A 201 -18.13 -12.72 3.65
C PRO A 201 -18.05 -14.23 3.34
N GLU A 202 -16.90 -14.64 2.83
CA GLU A 202 -16.61 -16.05 2.68
C GLU A 202 -16.41 -16.63 4.07
N LYS A 203 -17.21 -17.62 4.42
CA LYS A 203 -17.08 -18.27 5.73
C LYS A 203 -15.66 -18.78 5.90
N SER A 204 -15.00 -18.36 6.98
CA SER A 204 -13.64 -18.80 7.26
C SER A 204 -13.56 -20.33 7.42
N LEU A 205 -12.52 -20.90 6.86
CA LEU A 205 -12.20 -22.32 7.06
C LEU A 205 -11.98 -22.60 8.55
N PRO A 206 -12.25 -23.82 9.02
CA PRO A 206 -11.78 -24.26 10.33
C PRO A 206 -10.27 -24.08 10.44
N LEU A 207 -9.81 -23.48 11.55
CA LEU A 207 -8.38 -23.23 11.75
C LEU A 207 -7.59 -24.54 11.77
N LYS A 208 -6.57 -24.62 10.93
CA LYS A 208 -5.57 -25.69 10.91
C LYS A 208 -4.20 -25.06 10.68
N TYR A 209 -3.16 -25.69 11.18
CA TYR A 209 -1.80 -25.33 10.87
C TYR A 209 -1.26 -26.28 9.78
N ILE A 210 -0.73 -25.69 8.72
CA ILE A 210 -0.10 -26.39 7.60
C ILE A 210 1.36 -26.54 7.96
N GLU A 211 1.83 -27.77 8.06
CA GLU A 211 3.23 -28.08 8.30
C GLU A 211 4.03 -27.92 7.00
N MET A 212 5.04 -27.11 7.05
CA MET A 212 5.98 -26.84 5.97
C MET A 212 7.37 -27.40 6.37
N PRO A 213 7.92 -28.35 5.60
CA PRO A 213 9.22 -28.90 5.91
C PRO A 213 10.34 -27.86 5.70
N GLN A 214 11.49 -28.13 6.30
CA GLN A 214 12.72 -27.41 6.00
C GLN A 214 12.99 -27.46 4.49
N GLN A 215 13.28 -26.32 3.88
CA GLN A 215 13.48 -26.21 2.44
C GLN A 215 14.29 -24.98 2.03
N SER A 216 14.94 -25.08 0.88
CA SER A 216 15.44 -23.91 0.16
C SER A 216 14.31 -23.30 -0.68
N PHE A 217 14.10 -22.01 -0.57
CA PHE A 217 13.09 -21.25 -1.30
C PHE A 217 13.71 -20.14 -2.14
N LYS A 218 13.19 -19.94 -3.34
CA LYS A 218 13.57 -18.81 -4.19
C LYS A 218 12.70 -17.60 -3.85
N ALA A 219 13.24 -16.67 -3.08
CA ALA A 219 12.62 -15.38 -2.76
C ALA A 219 12.97 -14.34 -3.82
N GLY A 220 12.13 -13.32 -3.94
CA GLY A 220 12.31 -12.27 -4.94
C GLY A 220 11.85 -12.66 -6.34
N SER A 221 12.02 -11.74 -7.28
CA SER A 221 11.57 -11.88 -8.67
C SER A 221 12.70 -12.11 -9.64
N ASP A 222 12.48 -12.99 -10.62
CA ASP A 222 13.44 -13.25 -11.69
C ASP A 222 13.42 -12.13 -12.76
N ARG A 223 14.48 -12.06 -13.56
CA ARG A 223 14.64 -11.03 -14.60
C ARG A 223 13.58 -11.05 -15.70
N ASN A 224 12.87 -12.16 -15.85
CA ASN A 224 11.83 -12.35 -16.87
C ASN A 224 10.41 -12.21 -16.30
N SER A 225 10.26 -11.64 -15.10
CA SER A 225 8.96 -11.54 -14.42
C SER A 225 8.09 -10.35 -14.88
N GLY A 226 8.46 -9.64 -15.93
CA GLY A 226 7.81 -8.39 -16.33
C GLY A 226 8.22 -7.23 -15.41
N PHE A 227 7.36 -6.23 -15.28
CA PHE A 227 7.62 -5.11 -14.37
C PHE A 227 7.55 -5.58 -12.92
N ILE A 228 8.59 -5.27 -12.16
CA ILE A 228 8.71 -5.49 -10.72
C ILE A 228 9.37 -4.28 -10.07
N PHE A 229 8.99 -3.96 -8.86
CA PHE A 229 9.62 -2.88 -8.11
C PHE A 229 11.03 -3.29 -7.64
N ASP A 230 11.86 -2.29 -7.37
CA ASP A 230 13.26 -2.51 -6.97
C ASP A 230 13.41 -3.37 -5.71
N ASN A 231 12.49 -3.24 -4.75
CA ASN A 231 12.50 -4.01 -3.50
C ASN A 231 12.14 -5.50 -3.66
N GLU A 232 11.63 -5.91 -4.83
CA GLU A 232 11.35 -7.31 -5.17
C GLU A 232 12.54 -8.01 -5.83
N LYS A 233 13.61 -7.27 -6.17
CA LYS A 233 14.77 -7.73 -6.95
C LYS A 233 15.92 -8.13 -6.02
N TRP A 234 16.69 -9.12 -6.37
CA TRP A 234 16.49 -10.17 -7.39
C TRP A 234 16.26 -11.51 -6.71
N SER A 235 15.83 -12.50 -7.51
CA SER A 235 15.65 -13.86 -7.02
C SER A 235 16.92 -14.39 -6.37
N HIS A 236 16.82 -14.82 -5.12
CA HIS A 236 17.89 -15.37 -4.32
C HIS A 236 17.41 -16.54 -3.48
N THR A 237 18.31 -17.38 -3.02
CA THR A 237 17.98 -18.55 -2.21
C THR A 237 17.90 -18.15 -0.75
N VAL A 238 16.82 -18.57 -0.09
CA VAL A 238 16.62 -18.46 1.36
C VAL A 238 16.40 -19.86 1.93
N GLU A 239 17.11 -20.19 2.99
CA GLU A 239 16.94 -21.43 3.73
C GLU A 239 15.90 -21.22 4.82
N LEU A 240 14.84 -22.00 4.76
CA LEU A 240 13.75 -21.98 5.75
C LEU A 240 13.81 -23.25 6.61
N ASN A 241 13.75 -23.08 7.92
CA ASN A 241 13.52 -24.20 8.83
C ASN A 241 12.08 -24.72 8.65
N ASN A 242 11.78 -25.88 9.22
CA ASN A 242 10.41 -26.33 9.32
C ASN A 242 9.56 -25.34 10.15
N PHE A 243 8.33 -25.09 9.70
CA PHE A 243 7.37 -24.22 10.38
C PHE A 243 5.95 -24.73 10.17
N ALA A 244 5.04 -24.28 11.02
CA ALA A 244 3.60 -24.56 10.86
C ALA A 244 2.83 -23.25 10.83
N ILE A 245 2.11 -23.01 9.73
CA ILE A 245 1.42 -21.75 9.44
C ILE A 245 -0.09 -21.95 9.36
N ALA A 246 -0.85 -21.02 9.90
CA ALA A 246 -2.31 -21.07 9.88
C ALA A 246 -2.84 -21.05 8.42
N ASN A 247 -3.82 -21.91 8.15
CA ASN A 247 -4.45 -22.01 6.83
C ASN A 247 -5.37 -20.83 6.50
N ARG A 248 -5.63 -19.93 7.43
CA ARG A 248 -6.41 -18.70 7.28
C ARG A 248 -5.90 -17.60 8.18
N ALA A 249 -6.27 -16.36 7.89
CA ALA A 249 -6.02 -15.25 8.79
C ALA A 249 -6.86 -15.35 10.08
N VAL A 250 -6.47 -14.58 11.09
CA VAL A 250 -7.22 -14.46 12.35
C VAL A 250 -8.59 -13.86 12.06
N THR A 251 -9.64 -14.44 12.67
CA THR A 251 -11.02 -13.96 12.49
C THR A 251 -11.40 -12.94 13.56
N ASN A 252 -12.48 -12.19 13.28
CA ASN A 252 -13.09 -11.31 14.27
C ASN A 252 -13.43 -12.02 15.58
N GLY A 253 -13.94 -13.27 15.51
CA GLY A 253 -14.24 -14.07 16.67
C GLY A 253 -13.01 -14.40 17.51
N ASN A 254 -11.91 -14.80 16.86
CA ASN A 254 -10.64 -15.04 17.54
C ASN A 254 -10.07 -13.78 18.19
N TYR A 255 -10.17 -12.66 17.48
CA TYR A 255 -9.66 -11.38 17.99
C TYR A 255 -10.54 -10.83 19.13
N LEU A 256 -11.86 -11.03 19.05
CA LEU A 256 -12.78 -10.65 20.12
C LEU A 256 -12.52 -11.44 21.41
N GLU A 257 -12.22 -12.75 21.31
CA GLU A 257 -11.80 -13.57 22.45
C GLU A 257 -10.57 -12.97 23.13
N PHE A 258 -9.58 -12.53 22.36
CA PHE A 258 -8.39 -11.84 22.87
C PHE A 258 -8.74 -10.57 23.64
N ILE A 259 -9.57 -9.69 23.05
CA ILE A 259 -9.99 -8.45 23.71
C ILE A 259 -10.76 -8.74 25.01
N GLU A 260 -11.73 -9.66 24.97
CA GLU A 260 -12.58 -9.92 26.15
C GLU A 260 -11.83 -10.64 27.29
N SER A 261 -10.87 -11.50 26.96
CA SER A 261 -10.03 -12.18 27.94
C SER A 261 -9.10 -11.23 28.70
N ASN A 262 -8.69 -10.14 28.08
CA ASN A 262 -7.74 -9.19 28.66
C ASN A 262 -8.40 -7.95 29.27
N LYS A 263 -9.72 -7.85 29.22
CA LYS A 263 -10.48 -6.66 29.67
C LYS A 263 -10.28 -6.31 31.14
N ASN A 264 -9.99 -7.30 32.01
CA ASN A 264 -9.88 -7.16 33.44
C ASN A 264 -8.43 -7.24 33.95
N ASP A 265 -7.48 -7.41 33.03
CA ASP A 265 -6.06 -7.49 33.35
C ASP A 265 -5.43 -6.10 33.35
N SER A 266 -5.23 -5.53 34.54
CA SER A 266 -4.60 -4.21 34.69
C SER A 266 -3.15 -4.17 34.24
N SER A 267 -2.48 -5.32 34.05
CA SER A 267 -1.14 -5.42 33.47
C SER A 267 -1.15 -5.24 31.92
N ASN A 268 -2.31 -5.46 31.28
CA ASN A 268 -2.51 -5.38 29.83
C ASN A 268 -3.34 -4.14 29.40
N SER A 269 -3.21 -3.04 30.12
CA SER A 269 -3.97 -1.79 29.89
C SER A 269 -3.83 -1.19 28.47
N ASN A 270 -2.95 -1.73 27.65
CA ASN A 270 -2.64 -1.24 26.29
C ASN A 270 -3.37 -1.99 25.17
N ILE A 271 -4.21 -3.00 25.48
CA ILE A 271 -4.99 -3.67 24.44
C ILE A 271 -6.16 -2.79 24.05
N GLN A 272 -6.16 -2.37 22.80
CA GLN A 272 -7.18 -1.49 22.26
C GLN A 272 -8.20 -2.29 21.42
N ILE A 273 -9.44 -1.84 21.47
CA ILE A 273 -10.48 -2.30 20.53
C ILE A 273 -10.10 -1.79 19.13
N PRO A 274 -10.15 -2.62 18.08
CA PRO A 274 -9.88 -2.17 16.71
C PRO A 274 -10.64 -0.88 16.39
N LYS A 275 -9.98 0.05 15.74
CA LYS A 275 -10.46 1.44 15.55
C LYS A 275 -11.86 1.53 14.95
N TYR A 276 -12.22 0.58 14.11
CA TYR A 276 -13.51 0.55 13.42
C TYR A 276 -14.51 -0.44 14.04
N TRP A 277 -14.29 -0.82 15.30
CA TRP A 277 -15.25 -1.59 16.08
C TRP A 277 -15.90 -0.73 17.15
N LYS A 278 -17.13 -1.05 17.51
CA LYS A 278 -17.82 -0.50 18.69
C LYS A 278 -18.68 -1.57 19.36
N LYS A 279 -18.90 -1.39 20.66
CA LYS A 279 -19.84 -2.22 21.43
C LYS A 279 -21.05 -1.38 21.81
N GLU A 280 -22.25 -1.87 21.50
CA GLU A 280 -23.51 -1.28 21.92
C GLU A 280 -24.31 -2.33 22.71
N GLY A 281 -24.48 -2.13 24.00
CA GLY A 281 -25.03 -3.15 24.89
C GLY A 281 -24.21 -4.43 24.88
N SER A 282 -24.81 -5.54 24.50
CA SER A 282 -24.17 -6.86 24.35
C SER A 282 -23.59 -7.10 22.95
N ASN A 283 -23.91 -6.24 21.97
CA ASN A 283 -23.61 -6.48 20.57
C ASN A 283 -22.38 -5.71 20.13
N TRP A 284 -21.59 -6.35 19.26
CA TRP A 284 -20.45 -5.74 18.60
C TRP A 284 -20.78 -5.38 17.16
N TYR A 285 -20.23 -4.26 16.69
CA TYR A 285 -20.37 -3.74 15.34
C TYR A 285 -19.01 -3.40 14.77
N GLN A 286 -18.86 -3.51 13.45
CA GLN A 286 -17.72 -3.01 12.69
C GLN A 286 -18.18 -1.98 11.66
N ARG A 287 -17.39 -0.95 11.47
CA ARG A 287 -17.61 0.06 10.43
C ARG A 287 -16.91 -0.37 9.14
N PHE A 288 -17.65 -0.34 8.05
CA PHE A 288 -17.12 -0.47 6.71
C PHE A 288 -17.55 0.77 5.92
N PHE A 289 -16.61 1.63 5.61
CA PHE A 289 -16.82 2.98 5.07
C PHE A 289 -17.75 3.84 5.94
N ASP A 290 -18.91 4.24 5.42
CA ASP A 290 -19.91 5.05 6.12
C ASP A 290 -20.96 4.22 6.88
N GLU A 291 -20.91 2.89 6.80
CA GLU A 291 -21.93 2.02 7.38
C GLU A 291 -21.38 1.17 8.55
N TRP A 292 -22.24 0.98 9.57
CA TRP A 292 -22.01 0.10 10.69
C TRP A 292 -22.78 -1.21 10.53
N HIS A 293 -22.08 -2.32 10.53
CA HIS A 293 -22.65 -3.65 10.40
C HIS A 293 -22.44 -4.45 11.69
N PRO A 294 -23.32 -5.41 12.03
CA PRO A 294 -23.04 -6.36 13.10
C PRO A 294 -21.70 -7.06 12.83
N LEU A 295 -20.91 -7.23 13.88
CA LEU A 295 -19.60 -7.88 13.76
C LEU A 295 -19.78 -9.35 13.36
N SER A 296 -19.36 -9.71 12.16
CA SER A 296 -19.33 -11.10 11.68
C SER A 296 -18.12 -11.83 12.28
N LEU A 297 -18.36 -12.80 13.15
CA LEU A 297 -17.28 -13.48 13.87
C LEU A 297 -16.42 -14.38 12.96
N ASP A 298 -16.98 -14.82 11.85
CA ASP A 298 -16.31 -15.71 10.87
C ASP A 298 -15.46 -14.93 9.85
N GLU A 299 -15.65 -13.61 9.72
CA GLU A 299 -14.80 -12.79 8.85
C GLU A 299 -13.40 -12.59 9.44
N HIS A 300 -12.40 -12.39 8.56
CA HIS A 300 -11.06 -12.05 8.97
C HIS A 300 -11.03 -10.67 9.64
N VAL A 301 -10.33 -10.55 10.76
CA VAL A 301 -10.12 -9.26 11.41
C VAL A 301 -9.32 -8.34 10.51
N ARG A 302 -9.79 -7.10 10.36
CA ARG A 302 -9.16 -6.08 9.53
C ARG A 302 -8.86 -4.83 10.32
N HIS A 303 -7.95 -4.02 9.77
CA HIS A 303 -7.54 -2.76 10.39
C HIS A 303 -6.90 -2.96 11.77
N VAL A 304 -6.03 -3.96 11.83
CA VAL A 304 -5.20 -4.30 13.00
C VAL A 304 -3.75 -3.97 12.67
N SER A 305 -3.09 -3.15 13.48
CA SER A 305 -1.70 -2.79 13.32
C SER A 305 -0.76 -3.99 13.59
N TYR A 306 0.51 -3.86 13.17
CA TYR A 306 1.54 -4.85 13.50
C TYR A 306 1.69 -5.03 15.02
N LEU A 307 1.65 -3.92 15.78
CA LEU A 307 1.79 -3.95 17.24
C LEU A 307 0.65 -4.74 17.90
N GLU A 308 -0.57 -4.54 17.44
CA GLU A 308 -1.75 -5.26 17.92
C GLU A 308 -1.73 -6.73 17.51
N ALA A 309 -1.31 -7.03 16.28
CA ALA A 309 -1.12 -8.40 15.78
C ALA A 309 -0.08 -9.15 16.62
N LYS A 310 1.02 -8.48 16.99
CA LYS A 310 2.05 -9.04 17.85
C LYS A 310 1.52 -9.31 19.26
N GLN A 311 0.77 -8.39 19.87
CA GLN A 311 0.13 -8.60 21.18
C GLN A 311 -0.81 -9.81 21.17
N TYR A 312 -1.59 -9.99 20.11
CA TYR A 312 -2.41 -11.18 19.95
C TYR A 312 -1.58 -12.46 19.89
N CYS A 313 -0.49 -12.46 19.13
CA CYS A 313 0.42 -13.60 19.04
C CYS A 313 1.04 -13.93 20.39
N ASP A 314 1.53 -12.94 21.12
CA ASP A 314 2.14 -13.11 22.45
C ASP A 314 1.10 -13.72 23.45
N TRP A 315 -0.14 -13.24 23.43
CA TRP A 315 -1.22 -13.77 24.25
C TRP A 315 -1.55 -15.25 23.94
N ARG A 316 -1.55 -15.61 22.64
CA ARG A 316 -1.86 -16.99 22.17
C ARG A 316 -0.67 -17.93 22.20
N GLN A 317 0.52 -17.47 22.59
CA GLN A 317 1.78 -18.21 22.46
C GLN A 317 2.02 -18.68 21.02
N LEU A 318 1.89 -17.75 20.09
CA LEU A 318 2.09 -17.89 18.66
C LEU A 318 3.09 -16.83 18.19
N ARG A 319 3.43 -16.85 16.90
CA ARG A 319 4.21 -15.79 16.27
C ARG A 319 3.60 -15.35 14.94
N LEU A 320 3.97 -14.17 14.47
CA LEU A 320 3.74 -13.80 13.08
C LEU A 320 4.64 -14.63 12.15
N PRO A 321 4.20 -14.95 10.93
CA PRO A 321 5.06 -15.55 9.92
C PRO A 321 6.10 -14.54 9.42
N THR A 322 7.22 -15.05 8.91
CA THR A 322 8.15 -14.25 8.13
C THR A 322 7.59 -13.95 6.73
N GLU A 323 8.14 -12.95 6.03
CA GLU A 323 7.75 -12.65 4.65
C GLU A 323 8.01 -13.83 3.71
N HIS A 324 9.04 -14.61 3.99
CA HIS A 324 9.36 -15.78 3.20
C HIS A 324 8.45 -16.97 3.50
N GLU A 325 8.03 -17.17 4.74
CA GLU A 325 7.02 -18.18 5.11
C GLU A 325 5.67 -17.89 4.46
N LEU A 326 5.24 -16.60 4.42
CA LEU A 326 4.04 -16.18 3.69
C LEU A 326 4.20 -16.43 2.19
N SER A 327 5.36 -16.11 1.62
CA SER A 327 5.61 -16.31 0.19
C SER A 327 5.58 -17.79 -0.20
N VAL A 328 6.12 -18.69 0.65
CA VAL A 328 6.04 -20.15 0.48
C VAL A 328 4.59 -20.63 0.55
N LEU A 329 3.83 -20.21 1.56
CA LEU A 329 2.41 -20.55 1.68
C LEU A 329 1.64 -20.18 0.40
N MET A 330 1.79 -18.93 -0.07
CA MET A 330 1.08 -18.41 -1.23
C MET A 330 1.47 -19.11 -2.53
N SER A 331 2.73 -19.54 -2.67
CA SER A 331 3.23 -20.20 -3.89
C SER A 331 2.98 -21.69 -3.93
N GLN A 332 3.09 -22.39 -2.80
CA GLN A 332 3.12 -23.85 -2.76
C GLN A 332 1.81 -24.49 -2.26
N ALA A 333 1.10 -23.86 -1.32
CA ALA A 333 -0.05 -24.45 -0.65
C ALA A 333 -1.41 -24.02 -1.21
N LYS A 334 -1.50 -23.70 -2.50
CA LYS A 334 -2.66 -23.04 -3.18
C LYS A 334 -4.04 -23.61 -2.85
N SER A 335 -4.17 -24.89 -2.56
CA SER A 335 -5.46 -25.54 -2.25
C SER A 335 -5.71 -25.76 -0.76
N GLN A 336 -4.75 -25.41 0.09
CA GLN A 336 -4.80 -25.74 1.53
C GLN A 336 -5.04 -24.52 2.41
N TRP A 337 -4.96 -23.31 1.86
CA TRP A 337 -5.13 -22.09 2.62
C TRP A 337 -6.18 -21.17 2.00
N GLN A 338 -6.76 -20.34 2.83
CA GLN A 338 -7.74 -19.33 2.44
C GLN A 338 -7.07 -17.99 2.26
N ILE A 339 -7.35 -17.35 1.12
CA ILE A 339 -6.96 -15.95 0.85
C ILE A 339 -7.76 -15.06 1.79
N SER A 340 -7.08 -14.14 2.47
CA SER A 340 -7.74 -13.22 3.40
C SER A 340 -8.35 -12.00 2.72
N ASN A 341 -7.88 -11.65 1.53
CA ASN A 341 -8.14 -10.37 0.88
C ASN A 341 -7.72 -9.17 1.75
N LEU A 342 -6.65 -9.35 2.51
CA LEU A 342 -6.01 -8.36 3.37
C LEU A 342 -4.50 -8.38 3.11
N TRP A 343 -3.86 -7.24 3.28
CA TRP A 343 -2.43 -7.19 3.49
C TRP A 343 -2.10 -7.84 4.84
N GLU A 344 -1.29 -8.90 4.83
CA GLU A 344 -0.96 -9.64 6.05
C GLU A 344 0.40 -9.26 6.58
N TRP A 345 0.46 -8.85 7.84
CA TRP A 345 1.71 -8.50 8.52
C TRP A 345 2.67 -9.67 8.60
N ALA A 346 3.89 -9.44 8.18
CA ALA A 346 5.03 -10.33 8.42
C ALA A 346 5.84 -9.86 9.65
N SER A 347 6.60 -10.76 10.24
CA SER A 347 7.48 -10.43 11.37
C SER A 347 8.72 -9.63 10.98
N ASP A 348 9.05 -9.58 9.68
CA ASP A 348 10.29 -8.98 9.19
C ASP A 348 10.19 -7.47 9.07
N PRO A 349 11.22 -6.73 9.49
CA PRO A 349 11.36 -5.34 9.10
C PRO A 349 11.55 -5.24 7.58
N PHE A 350 11.11 -4.14 7.01
CA PHE A 350 11.32 -3.87 5.59
C PHE A 350 12.79 -3.51 5.35
N MET A 351 13.54 -4.48 4.80
CA MET A 351 14.96 -4.34 4.51
C MET A 351 15.26 -4.73 3.06
N PRO A 352 16.36 -4.23 2.47
CA PRO A 352 16.73 -4.56 1.10
C PRO A 352 17.10 -6.04 0.96
N PHE A 353 16.72 -6.65 -0.16
CA PHE A 353 17.24 -7.97 -0.52
C PHE A 353 18.72 -7.93 -0.87
N PRO A 354 19.44 -9.07 -0.79
CA PRO A 354 20.85 -9.15 -1.15
C PRO A 354 21.11 -8.62 -2.56
N GLY A 355 22.06 -7.68 -2.69
CA GLY A 355 22.42 -7.08 -3.97
C GLY A 355 21.43 -6.02 -4.46
N PHE A 356 20.62 -5.45 -3.57
CA PHE A 356 19.69 -4.35 -3.90
C PHE A 356 20.39 -3.21 -4.63
N SER A 357 19.74 -2.73 -5.68
CA SER A 357 20.08 -1.50 -6.39
C SER A 357 18.78 -0.75 -6.68
N PRO A 358 18.67 0.54 -6.34
CA PRO A 358 17.46 1.28 -6.56
C PRO A 358 17.17 1.45 -8.05
N ASP A 359 15.90 1.42 -8.41
CA ASP A 359 15.40 1.83 -9.72
C ASP A 359 15.38 3.38 -9.82
N PRO A 360 15.09 3.95 -11.01
CA PRO A 360 15.05 5.41 -11.18
C PRO A 360 14.16 6.15 -10.18
N TYR A 361 13.02 5.59 -9.79
CA TYR A 361 12.20 6.11 -8.69
C TYR A 361 12.76 5.64 -7.34
N ILE A 362 13.87 6.26 -6.93
CA ILE A 362 14.64 5.88 -5.72
C ILE A 362 13.78 5.92 -4.46
N ASP A 363 12.87 6.87 -4.40
CA ASP A 363 12.02 7.12 -3.22
C ASP A 363 10.98 6.04 -2.97
N TYR A 364 10.82 5.10 -3.91
CA TYR A 364 9.89 3.99 -3.71
C TYR A 364 10.31 3.06 -2.57
N SER A 365 11.61 2.74 -2.43
CA SER A 365 12.05 1.75 -1.44
C SER A 365 13.21 2.21 -0.57
N LYS A 366 14.23 2.83 -1.17
CA LYS A 366 15.51 3.10 -0.49
C LYS A 366 15.39 3.90 0.83
N PRO A 367 14.59 4.96 0.94
CA PRO A 367 14.46 5.73 2.18
C PRO A 367 13.81 4.95 3.34
N TRP A 368 13.11 3.87 3.02
CA TRP A 368 12.29 3.10 3.96
C TRP A 368 13.01 1.90 4.58
N PHE A 369 14.26 1.66 4.17
CA PHE A 369 15.13 0.62 4.75
C PHE A 369 15.83 1.11 6.03
N ASP A 370 15.12 1.80 6.87
CA ASP A 370 15.62 2.40 8.11
C ASP A 370 15.28 1.58 9.37
N GLY A 371 14.61 0.43 9.19
CA GLY A 371 14.19 -0.45 10.28
C GLY A 371 12.88 -0.06 10.97
N ASN A 372 12.24 1.04 10.54
CA ASN A 372 11.00 1.53 11.14
C ASN A 372 9.72 0.99 10.48
N TYR A 373 9.86 0.22 9.41
CA TYR A 373 8.74 -0.32 8.63
C TYR A 373 8.72 -1.84 8.68
N GLN A 374 7.53 -2.40 8.66
CA GLN A 374 7.29 -3.84 8.64
C GLN A 374 6.74 -4.27 7.28
N VAL A 375 7.14 -5.46 6.83
CA VAL A 375 6.65 -6.04 5.58
C VAL A 375 5.21 -6.52 5.72
N LEU A 376 4.41 -6.31 4.68
CA LEU A 376 3.12 -6.97 4.48
C LEU A 376 3.15 -7.75 3.17
N LYS A 377 2.48 -8.90 3.18
CA LYS A 377 2.35 -9.78 2.02
C LYS A 377 0.88 -10.00 1.67
N GLY A 378 0.63 -10.46 0.47
CA GLY A 378 -0.72 -10.69 -0.02
C GLY A 378 -1.26 -9.50 -0.81
N TRP A 379 -2.54 -9.23 -0.66
CA TRP A 379 -3.25 -8.12 -1.31
C TRP A 379 -4.58 -7.87 -0.62
N SER A 380 -5.08 -6.65 -0.71
CA SER A 380 -6.41 -6.30 -0.19
C SER A 380 -7.50 -6.49 -1.25
N LEU A 381 -8.76 -6.32 -0.83
CA LEU A 381 -9.93 -6.28 -1.73
C LEU A 381 -9.78 -5.23 -2.84
N TYR A 382 -9.04 -4.15 -2.58
CA TYR A 382 -8.88 -2.99 -3.46
C TYR A 382 -7.58 -3.02 -4.27
N THR A 383 -6.75 -4.04 -4.11
CA THR A 383 -5.54 -4.22 -4.91
C THR A 383 -5.92 -4.79 -6.28
N PRO A 384 -5.58 -4.14 -7.41
CA PRO A 384 -5.89 -4.68 -8.74
C PRO A 384 -5.08 -5.94 -9.05
N LYS A 385 -5.65 -6.82 -9.89
CA LYS A 385 -5.06 -8.16 -10.18
C LYS A 385 -3.61 -8.08 -10.67
N ARG A 386 -3.24 -7.05 -11.43
CA ARG A 386 -1.88 -6.86 -11.95
C ARG A 386 -0.81 -6.61 -10.88
N LEU A 387 -1.21 -6.18 -9.68
CA LEU A 387 -0.32 -6.04 -8.53
C LEU A 387 -0.31 -7.26 -7.60
N ARG A 388 -1.21 -8.24 -7.78
CA ARG A 388 -1.34 -9.42 -6.91
C ARG A 388 -0.33 -10.49 -7.29
N ARG A 389 0.87 -10.38 -6.75
CA ARG A 389 1.93 -11.36 -6.95
C ARG A 389 2.61 -11.72 -5.63
N THR A 390 3.07 -12.95 -5.53
CA THR A 390 3.69 -13.46 -4.30
C THR A 390 5.02 -12.79 -3.96
N THR A 391 5.65 -12.13 -4.93
CA THR A 391 6.90 -11.40 -4.76
C THR A 391 6.68 -9.97 -4.27
N PHE A 392 5.49 -9.39 -4.47
CA PHE A 392 5.19 -8.03 -4.05
C PHE A 392 5.41 -7.86 -2.54
N ARG A 393 6.07 -6.77 -2.17
CA ARG A 393 6.38 -6.41 -0.79
C ARG A 393 5.78 -5.05 -0.48
N ASN A 394 4.66 -5.05 0.22
CA ASN A 394 4.13 -3.83 0.79
C ASN A 394 4.76 -3.58 2.16
N PHE A 395 4.78 -2.35 2.64
CA PHE A 395 5.42 -2.01 3.90
C PHE A 395 4.79 -0.77 4.52
N TYR A 396 4.59 -0.81 5.83
CA TYR A 396 4.02 0.29 6.61
C TYR A 396 4.67 0.39 7.98
N ALA A 397 4.56 1.57 8.60
CA ALA A 397 4.95 1.75 9.99
C ALA A 397 4.12 0.83 10.91
N PRO A 398 4.71 0.26 11.99
CA PRO A 398 4.09 -0.81 12.77
C PRO A 398 2.81 -0.40 13.53
N HIS A 399 2.55 0.89 13.70
CA HIS A 399 1.35 1.42 14.35
C HIS A 399 0.18 1.65 13.37
N ARG A 400 0.42 1.57 12.05
CA ARG A 400 -0.61 1.81 11.03
C ARG A 400 -1.65 0.70 11.00
N TYR A 401 -2.93 1.06 10.93
CA TYR A 401 -4.10 0.16 10.86
C TYR A 401 -5.14 0.61 9.84
N ASP A 402 -4.96 1.76 9.22
CA ASP A 402 -5.93 2.41 8.32
C ASP A 402 -6.10 1.67 6.99
N HIS A 403 -5.06 1.04 6.47
CA HIS A 403 -5.13 0.20 5.29
C HIS A 403 -5.83 -1.15 5.59
N PHE A 404 -6.30 -1.84 4.56
CA PHE A 404 -6.99 -3.12 4.72
C PHE A 404 -5.99 -4.23 5.08
N CYS A 405 -5.52 -4.22 6.31
CA CYS A 405 -4.54 -5.15 6.84
C CYS A 405 -5.14 -6.08 7.90
N GLY A 406 -4.51 -7.23 8.03
CA GLY A 406 -4.76 -8.24 9.04
C GLY A 406 -3.52 -9.10 9.22
N PHE A 407 -3.67 -10.32 9.74
CA PHE A 407 -2.53 -11.20 9.96
C PHE A 407 -2.97 -12.66 10.10
N ARG A 408 -2.04 -13.56 9.84
CA ARG A 408 -2.14 -14.97 10.25
C ARG A 408 -1.01 -15.32 11.21
N THR A 409 -1.04 -16.53 11.75
CA THR A 409 -0.13 -16.95 12.80
C THR A 409 0.65 -18.19 12.40
N CYS A 410 1.84 -18.34 12.98
CA CYS A 410 2.61 -19.57 13.01
C CYS A 410 2.70 -20.11 14.45
N LEU A 411 2.88 -21.43 14.58
CA LEU A 411 3.29 -22.03 15.83
C LEU A 411 4.72 -21.54 16.18
N LEU A 412 5.03 -21.50 17.50
CA LEU A 412 6.37 -21.16 17.99
C LEU A 412 7.39 -22.21 17.61
#